data_2ca71f0565b8c9908963597525373a57
#
_entry.id   2ca71f0565b8c9908963597525373a57
#
_cell.length_a   1.000
_cell.length_b   1.000
_cell.length_c   1.000
_cell.angle_alpha   90.00
_cell.angle_beta   90.00
_cell.angle_gamma   90.00
#
_symmetry.space_group_name_H-M   'P 1'
#
loop_
_entity.id
_entity.type
_entity.pdbx_description
1 polymer ?
#
loop_
_entity_poly.entity_id
_entity_poly.type
_entity_poly.pdbx_seq_one_letter_code
_entity_poly.pdbx_strand_id
1 'polypeptide(L)'
;MKLEDLPTPCLVLELGILKRNLARMADAVARHPGLKLRPHMKTAKSLAVAALAAPNHGPITVSTIAEARYFAGGGYRDQIYAVGITPQKLDAIAAINAQGNDVKIITDDLEVASAIAAHP
;
A
#
# COMPACT_ATOMS: atom_id res chain seq x y z
N MET A 1 -1.27 -12.07 27.62
CA MET A 1 -2.20 -12.76 26.69
C MET A 1 -1.43 -13.93 26.10
N LYS A 2 -1.89 -15.14 26.24
CA LYS A 2 -1.29 -16.35 25.66
C LYS A 2 -1.99 -16.67 24.35
N LEU A 3 -1.36 -17.49 23.48
CA LEU A 3 -1.97 -17.89 22.21
C LEU A 3 -3.30 -18.65 22.41
N GLU A 4 -3.38 -19.43 23.46
CA GLU A 4 -4.59 -20.20 23.84
C GLU A 4 -5.79 -19.33 24.25
N ASP A 5 -5.54 -18.07 24.61
CA ASP A 5 -6.59 -17.10 25.02
C ASP A 5 -7.17 -16.33 23.83
N LEU A 6 -6.66 -16.52 22.60
CA LEU A 6 -7.08 -15.77 21.45
C LEU A 6 -8.41 -16.28 20.87
N PRO A 7 -9.33 -15.38 20.49
CA PRO A 7 -10.55 -15.79 19.79
C PRO A 7 -10.19 -16.36 18.41
N THR A 8 -10.85 -17.43 18.01
CA THR A 8 -10.66 -18.05 16.69
C THR A 8 -11.87 -17.80 15.78
N PRO A 9 -11.66 -17.60 14.45
CA PRO A 9 -10.35 -17.55 13.78
C PRO A 9 -9.62 -16.21 14.00
N CYS A 10 -8.28 -16.24 14.15
CA CYS A 10 -7.46 -15.02 14.21
C CYS A 10 -6.14 -15.21 13.47
N LEU A 11 -5.54 -14.09 13.03
CA LEU A 11 -4.19 -14.06 12.47
C LEU A 11 -3.20 -13.68 13.58
N VAL A 12 -2.14 -14.46 13.71
CA VAL A 12 -1.05 -14.19 14.65
C VAL A 12 0.17 -13.72 13.88
N LEU A 13 0.70 -12.57 14.29
CA LEU A 13 1.91 -12.00 13.71
C LEU A 13 3.10 -12.23 14.65
N GLU A 14 4.10 -12.94 14.16
CA GLU A 14 5.39 -13.10 14.85
C GLU A 14 6.24 -11.83 14.63
N LEU A 15 6.21 -10.93 15.62
CA LEU A 15 6.82 -9.61 15.49
C LEU A 15 8.34 -9.66 15.31
N GLY A 16 9.01 -10.63 15.95
CA GLY A 16 10.46 -10.82 15.81
C GLY A 16 10.86 -11.20 14.38
N ILE A 17 10.10 -12.10 13.76
CA ILE A 17 10.31 -12.49 12.35
C ILE A 17 10.04 -11.31 11.42
N LEU A 18 8.93 -10.60 11.62
CA LEU A 18 8.60 -9.41 10.83
C LEU A 18 9.74 -8.40 10.86
N LYS A 19 10.21 -8.00 12.04
CA LYS A 19 11.28 -7.01 12.19
C LYS A 19 12.58 -7.44 11.49
N ARG A 20 12.99 -8.71 11.62
CA ARG A 20 14.17 -9.23 10.91
C ARG A 20 14.00 -9.18 9.38
N ASN A 21 12.83 -9.53 8.88
CA ASN A 21 12.56 -9.50 7.44
C ASN A 21 12.55 -8.08 6.89
N LEU A 22 11.98 -7.13 7.62
CA LEU A 22 11.98 -5.71 7.24
C LEU A 22 13.40 -5.13 7.24
N ALA A 23 14.19 -5.40 8.28
CA ALA A 23 15.59 -4.97 8.34
C ALA A 23 16.39 -5.52 7.16
N ARG A 24 16.28 -6.83 6.87
CA ARG A 24 16.97 -7.47 5.74
C ARG A 24 16.61 -6.84 4.39
N MET A 25 15.34 -6.45 4.19
CA MET A 25 14.92 -5.76 2.97
C MET A 25 15.47 -4.34 2.92
N ALA A 26 15.39 -3.59 4.02
CA ALA A 26 15.93 -2.24 4.11
C ALA A 26 17.45 -2.21 3.83
N ASP A 27 18.21 -3.14 4.41
CA ASP A 27 19.65 -3.30 4.17
C ASP A 27 19.96 -3.64 2.72
N ALA A 28 19.13 -4.46 2.07
CA ALA A 28 19.28 -4.79 0.66
C ALA A 28 19.11 -3.55 -0.23
N VAL A 29 18.08 -2.75 0.02
CA VAL A 29 17.81 -1.52 -0.74
C VAL A 29 18.87 -0.45 -0.48
N ALA A 30 19.34 -0.31 0.78
CA ALA A 30 20.37 0.67 1.15
C ALA A 30 21.68 0.51 0.38
N ARG A 31 21.99 -0.69 -0.12
CA ARG A 31 23.15 -0.96 -0.96
C ARG A 31 23.04 -0.40 -2.40
N HIS A 32 21.87 0.09 -2.79
CA HIS A 32 21.59 0.60 -4.12
C HIS A 32 21.11 2.06 -4.05
N PRO A 33 22.04 3.04 -4.10
CA PRO A 33 21.68 4.47 -4.05
C PRO A 33 20.68 4.83 -5.17
N GLY A 34 19.65 5.58 -4.81
CA GLY A 34 18.58 5.99 -5.73
C GLY A 34 17.36 5.08 -5.77
N LEU A 35 17.43 3.86 -5.20
CA LEU A 35 16.23 3.03 -5.03
C LEU A 35 15.40 3.50 -3.82
N LYS A 36 14.07 3.45 -4.00
CA LYS A 36 13.11 3.66 -2.92
C LYS A 36 12.30 2.38 -2.70
N LEU A 37 12.29 1.91 -1.45
CA LEU A 37 11.43 0.78 -1.07
C LEU A 37 9.98 1.23 -0.99
N ARG A 38 9.11 0.51 -1.66
CA ARG A 38 7.66 0.72 -1.64
C ARG A 38 6.99 -0.61 -1.29
N PRO A 39 6.84 -0.94 0.01
CA PRO A 39 6.29 -2.22 0.43
C PRO A 39 4.82 -2.38 0.01
N HIS A 40 4.46 -3.60 -0.40
CA HIS A 40 3.10 -3.92 -0.76
C HIS A 40 2.30 -4.35 0.47
N MET A 41 1.21 -3.63 0.76
CA MET A 41 0.42 -3.81 1.99
C MET A 41 -0.74 -4.80 1.88
N LYS A 42 -0.93 -5.43 0.70
CA LYS A 42 -2.07 -6.33 0.44
C LYS A 42 -2.16 -7.53 1.39
N THR A 43 -1.02 -8.02 1.91
CA THR A 43 -0.99 -9.18 2.80
C THR A 43 -1.26 -8.81 4.26
N ALA A 44 -0.70 -7.70 4.71
CA ALA A 44 -0.81 -7.28 6.11
C ALA A 44 -2.06 -6.47 6.41
N LYS A 45 -2.46 -5.56 5.51
CA LYS A 45 -3.65 -4.68 5.62
C LYS A 45 -3.77 -4.03 7.01
N SER A 46 -2.64 -3.57 7.56
CA SER A 46 -2.55 -3.05 8.93
C SER A 46 -1.69 -1.80 8.97
N LEU A 47 -2.20 -0.71 9.56
CA LEU A 47 -1.45 0.52 9.81
C LEU A 47 -0.26 0.28 10.75
N ALA A 48 -0.41 -0.59 11.75
CA ALA A 48 0.68 -0.94 12.66
C ALA A 48 1.84 -1.62 11.93
N VAL A 49 1.55 -2.52 10.96
CA VAL A 49 2.58 -3.14 10.13
C VAL A 49 3.16 -2.13 9.14
N ALA A 50 2.33 -1.26 8.56
CA ALA A 50 2.79 -0.20 7.66
C ALA A 50 3.77 0.76 8.37
N ALA A 51 3.52 1.11 9.63
CA ALA A 51 4.43 1.95 10.42
C ALA A 51 5.83 1.34 10.60
N LEU A 52 5.94 0.01 10.59
CA LEU A 52 7.22 -0.70 10.61
C LEU A 52 7.84 -0.85 9.22
N ALA A 53 7.02 -1.10 8.20
CA ALA A 53 7.48 -1.39 6.84
C ALA A 53 7.80 -0.13 6.01
N ALA A 54 7.07 0.95 6.24
CA ALA A 54 7.21 2.25 5.59
C ALA A 54 7.14 3.36 6.66
N PRO A 55 8.20 3.53 7.47
CA PRO A 55 8.23 4.51 8.55
C PRO A 55 8.05 5.93 8.00
N ASN A 56 7.62 6.85 8.87
CA ASN A 56 7.35 8.26 8.53
C ASN A 56 6.32 8.42 7.39
N HIS A 57 5.34 7.53 7.32
CA HIS A 57 4.34 7.49 6.24
C HIS A 57 5.00 7.45 4.85
N GLY A 58 6.06 6.66 4.73
CA GLY A 58 6.76 6.45 3.46
C GLY A 58 5.86 5.81 2.39
N PRO A 59 6.35 5.71 1.14
CA PRO A 59 5.55 5.22 0.03
C PRO A 59 5.15 3.76 0.20
N ILE A 60 3.92 3.42 -0.19
CA ILE A 60 3.38 2.05 -0.14
C ILE A 60 2.71 1.64 -1.44
N THR A 61 2.48 0.35 -1.58
CA THR A 61 1.71 -0.25 -2.69
C THR A 61 0.46 -0.92 -2.15
N VAL A 62 -0.66 -0.74 -2.86
CA VAL A 62 -1.98 -1.30 -2.53
C VAL A 62 -2.59 -2.00 -3.75
N SER A 63 -3.61 -2.84 -3.55
CA SER A 63 -4.29 -3.58 -4.63
C SER A 63 -5.78 -3.31 -4.73
N THR A 64 -6.39 -2.61 -3.79
CA THR A 64 -7.83 -2.31 -3.81
C THR A 64 -8.10 -0.86 -3.43
N ILE A 65 -9.24 -0.33 -3.88
CA ILE A 65 -9.70 1.02 -3.47
C ILE A 65 -9.93 1.07 -1.94
N ALA A 66 -10.41 -0.01 -1.34
CA ALA A 66 -10.60 -0.09 0.10
C ALA A 66 -9.26 0.03 0.86
N GLU A 67 -8.20 -0.66 0.39
CA GLU A 67 -6.85 -0.51 0.93
C GLU A 67 -6.34 0.92 0.76
N ALA A 68 -6.52 1.52 -0.44
CA ALA A 68 -6.08 2.89 -0.70
C ALA A 68 -6.72 3.88 0.28
N ARG A 69 -8.03 3.81 0.49
CA ARG A 69 -8.75 4.64 1.46
C ARG A 69 -8.28 4.40 2.90
N TYR A 70 -8.13 3.13 3.29
CA TYR A 70 -7.69 2.76 4.64
C TYR A 70 -6.32 3.34 4.98
N PHE A 71 -5.35 3.18 4.07
CA PHE A 71 -4.00 3.69 4.27
C PHE A 71 -3.93 5.22 4.13
N ALA A 72 -4.71 5.83 3.23
CA ALA A 72 -4.84 7.28 3.14
C ALA A 72 -5.37 7.89 4.46
N GLY A 73 -6.40 7.28 5.05
CA GLY A 73 -6.91 7.66 6.37
C GLY A 73 -5.89 7.51 7.50
N GLY A 74 -4.90 6.62 7.34
CA GLY A 74 -3.76 6.45 8.24
C GLY A 74 -2.55 7.34 7.92
N GLY A 75 -2.67 8.29 6.96
CA GLY A 75 -1.61 9.25 6.63
C GLY A 75 -0.64 8.79 5.53
N TYR A 76 -0.79 7.60 4.97
CA TYR A 76 0.03 7.09 3.86
C TYR A 76 -0.47 7.69 2.54
N ARG A 77 0.04 8.85 2.17
CA ARG A 77 -0.45 9.62 1.02
C ARG A 77 0.14 9.15 -0.31
N ASP A 78 1.44 8.79 -0.34
CA ASP A 78 2.13 8.32 -1.55
C ASP A 78 1.88 6.83 -1.75
N GLN A 79 0.92 6.50 -2.63
CA GLN A 79 0.49 5.14 -2.90
C GLN A 79 0.61 4.80 -4.40
N ILE A 80 0.86 3.52 -4.71
CA ILE A 80 0.62 2.95 -6.04
C ILE A 80 -0.48 1.90 -5.92
N TYR A 81 -1.54 2.07 -6.68
CA TYR A 81 -2.54 1.04 -6.91
C TYR A 81 -2.00 0.10 -7.99
N ALA A 82 -1.38 -1.00 -7.56
CA ALA A 82 -0.59 -1.90 -8.41
C ALA A 82 -1.41 -3.06 -8.99
N VAL A 83 -2.60 -2.76 -9.48
CA VAL A 83 -3.45 -3.64 -10.29
C VAL A 83 -3.92 -2.81 -11.48
N GLY A 84 -3.99 -3.39 -12.67
CA GLY A 84 -4.52 -2.68 -13.84
C GLY A 84 -5.82 -1.98 -13.50
N ILE A 85 -5.84 -0.65 -13.62
CA ILE A 85 -7.03 0.14 -13.29
C ILE A 85 -8.13 -0.11 -14.32
N THR A 86 -9.39 -0.04 -13.90
CA THR A 86 -10.53 -0.04 -14.81
C THR A 86 -11.23 1.32 -14.76
N PRO A 87 -11.85 1.79 -15.86
CA PRO A 87 -12.48 3.11 -15.91
C PRO A 87 -13.49 3.37 -14.79
N GLN A 88 -14.23 2.36 -14.35
CA GLN A 88 -15.22 2.47 -13.27
C GLN A 88 -14.63 2.81 -11.91
N LYS A 89 -13.30 2.75 -11.76
CA LYS A 89 -12.60 3.07 -10.50
C LYS A 89 -11.96 4.46 -10.50
N LEU A 90 -11.95 5.17 -11.63
CA LEU A 90 -11.26 6.44 -11.76
C LEU A 90 -11.84 7.51 -10.81
N ASP A 91 -13.17 7.64 -10.73
CA ASP A 91 -13.83 8.54 -9.78
C ASP A 91 -13.39 8.28 -8.32
N ALA A 92 -13.26 6.99 -7.96
CA ALA A 92 -12.87 6.62 -6.61
C ALA A 92 -11.41 7.02 -6.30
N ILE A 93 -10.51 6.90 -7.28
CA ILE A 93 -9.11 7.35 -7.16
C ILE A 93 -9.06 8.88 -7.11
N ALA A 94 -9.79 9.57 -8.01
CA ALA A 94 -9.86 11.02 -8.03
C ALA A 94 -10.37 11.58 -6.68
N ALA A 95 -11.42 10.97 -6.11
CA ALA A 95 -11.95 11.36 -4.82
C ALA A 95 -10.95 11.17 -3.66
N ILE A 96 -10.10 10.14 -3.71
CA ILE A 96 -9.02 9.95 -2.72
C ILE A 96 -7.96 11.04 -2.90
N ASN A 97 -7.55 11.32 -4.15
CA ASN A 97 -6.52 12.30 -4.46
C ASN A 97 -6.97 13.73 -4.16
N ALA A 98 -8.25 14.06 -4.34
CA ALA A 98 -8.83 15.35 -3.97
C ALA A 98 -8.70 15.67 -2.46
N GLN A 99 -8.49 14.66 -1.61
CA GLN A 99 -8.25 14.81 -0.17
C GLN A 99 -6.75 15.02 0.17
N GLY A 100 -5.91 15.33 -0.82
CA GLY A 100 -4.48 15.59 -0.64
C GLY A 100 -3.62 14.32 -0.60
N ASN A 101 -4.13 13.21 -1.15
CA ASN A 101 -3.36 11.98 -1.38
C ASN A 101 -2.77 11.99 -2.81
N ASP A 102 -1.83 11.07 -3.05
CA ASP A 102 -1.18 10.85 -4.34
C ASP A 102 -1.21 9.34 -4.63
N VAL A 103 -2.39 8.85 -5.02
CA VAL A 103 -2.58 7.46 -5.44
C VAL A 103 -2.33 7.36 -6.94
N LYS A 104 -1.19 6.82 -7.31
CA LYS A 104 -0.81 6.53 -8.69
C LYS A 104 -1.50 5.25 -9.15
N ILE A 105 -1.88 5.21 -10.42
CA ILE A 105 -2.53 4.05 -11.06
C ILE A 105 -1.65 3.50 -12.17
N ILE A 106 -1.87 2.26 -12.55
CA ILE A 106 -1.17 1.60 -13.66
C ILE A 106 -2.18 0.97 -14.63
N THR A 107 -1.81 0.91 -15.89
CA THR A 107 -2.49 0.15 -16.93
C THR A 107 -1.50 -0.26 -18.01
N ASP A 108 -1.77 -1.37 -18.68
CA ASP A 108 -1.11 -1.84 -19.91
C ASP A 108 -2.10 -1.87 -21.10
N ASP A 109 -3.31 -1.34 -20.91
CA ASP A 109 -4.40 -1.28 -21.89
C ASP A 109 -4.52 0.13 -22.46
N LEU A 110 -4.44 0.26 -23.79
CA LEU A 110 -4.51 1.54 -24.49
C LEU A 110 -5.89 2.21 -24.43
N GLU A 111 -6.97 1.43 -24.40
CA GLU A 111 -8.33 1.98 -24.26
C GLU A 111 -8.51 2.55 -22.84
N VAL A 112 -8.02 1.83 -21.84
CA VAL A 112 -8.03 2.32 -20.45
C VAL A 112 -7.13 3.56 -20.30
N ALA A 113 -5.96 3.59 -20.95
CA ALA A 113 -5.09 4.78 -20.94
C ALA A 113 -5.79 6.00 -21.57
N SER A 114 -6.54 5.79 -22.65
CA SER A 114 -7.36 6.84 -23.28
C SER A 114 -8.48 7.31 -22.35
N ALA A 115 -9.14 6.40 -21.67
CA ALA A 115 -10.17 6.75 -20.67
C ALA A 115 -9.58 7.54 -19.48
N ILE A 116 -8.37 7.19 -19.02
CA ILE A 116 -7.66 7.94 -17.97
C ILE A 116 -7.37 9.37 -18.45
N ALA A 117 -6.87 9.52 -19.68
CA ALA A 117 -6.53 10.84 -20.23
C ALA A 117 -7.76 11.73 -20.44
N ALA A 118 -8.93 11.14 -20.67
CA ALA A 118 -10.19 11.86 -20.84
C ALA A 118 -10.95 12.09 -19.52
N HIS A 119 -10.48 11.53 -18.41
CA HIS A 119 -11.13 11.67 -17.10
C HIS A 119 -10.88 13.08 -16.55
N PRO A 120 -11.94 13.79 -16.05
CA PRO A 120 -11.84 15.16 -15.54
C PRO A 120 -10.98 15.29 -14.28
#